data_5aa55df876355cd05146b031db75955e
#
_entry.id   5aa55df876355cd05146b031db75955e
#
_cell.length_a   1.000
_cell.length_b   1.000
_cell.length_c   1.000
_cell.angle_alpha   90.00
_cell.angle_beta   90.00
_cell.angle_gamma   90.00
#
_symmetry.space_group_name_H-M   'P 1'
#
loop_
_entity.id
_entity.type
_entity.pdbx_description
1 polymer ?
#
loop_
_entity_poly.entity_id
_entity_poly.type
_entity_poly.pdbx_seq_one_letter_code
_entity_poly.pdbx_strand_id
1 'polypeptide(L)'
;MPGENIRRKRRLSSFQIIILGFAGVILLGALLLMLPISTTAGGVTPFNETLFTATSAVCVTGLVVQDTGSYWSAFGQAVILTLIQIGGLGVVTVAASLALLSGRKISLMQRSTMQDAISAPQVGGIVRLTRFILRGTFLIELLGALAMLPVFCRDYGWRGIWMALFHSISAFCNAGFDILGTEDNLYPSLTGYAGSPVINITIMLLIVIGGIGFLTWNDICENKWRFHRYRMQSKVILVTTGLLILLPAVFFFFSDFSALPAGNRLLASFFQSVTPRTAGFNTVNLSAMSSTSQGVMILLMLIGGSPGSTAGGMKTTTLAVLLANAVATFRQRDSAQFFGRRVDCSAVKTAATILMMYLVLFFGGAVFISAYENLSLSTCLYETASAVGTVGLTLGITPQLHITSQMVLITLMYLGRVGGLTLIYAALSSKKVGNARLPQEKITIG
;
A
#
# COMPACT_ATOMS: atom_id res chain seq x y z
N MET A 1 -54.93 15.02 11.87
CA MET A 1 -54.14 13.97 11.20
C MET A 1 -52.72 14.05 11.73
N PRO A 2 -52.20 13.05 12.47
CA PRO A 2 -50.84 13.09 12.99
C PRO A 2 -49.85 12.75 11.84
N GLY A 3 -48.90 13.67 11.63
CA GLY A 3 -47.84 13.51 10.63
C GLY A 3 -46.95 12.30 10.91
N GLU A 4 -46.91 11.35 9.98
CA GLU A 4 -45.98 10.26 9.95
C GLU A 4 -44.57 10.84 9.83
N ASN A 5 -43.83 10.80 10.92
CA ASN A 5 -42.39 10.97 10.95
C ASN A 5 -41.71 9.80 10.20
N ILE A 6 -41.65 9.88 8.88
CA ILE A 6 -40.83 8.97 8.07
C ILE A 6 -39.39 9.19 8.51
N ARG A 7 -38.92 8.38 9.46
CA ARG A 7 -37.49 8.25 9.78
C ARG A 7 -36.77 7.85 8.50
N ARG A 8 -36.23 8.83 7.74
CA ARG A 8 -35.27 8.59 6.65
C ARG A 8 -34.14 7.75 7.22
N LYS A 9 -34.12 6.45 6.97
CA LYS A 9 -32.94 5.60 7.24
C LYS A 9 -31.74 6.29 6.58
N ARG A 10 -30.83 6.79 7.39
CA ARG A 10 -29.55 7.34 6.91
C ARG A 10 -28.85 6.23 6.11
N ARG A 11 -28.83 6.33 4.80
CA ARG A 11 -28.05 5.41 3.94
C ARG A 11 -26.56 5.75 4.13
N LEU A 12 -25.76 4.75 4.42
CA LEU A 12 -24.31 4.89 4.49
C LEU A 12 -23.78 5.37 3.13
N SER A 13 -22.82 6.30 3.14
CA SER A 13 -22.10 6.71 1.92
C SER A 13 -21.17 5.59 1.44
N SER A 14 -20.81 5.61 0.15
CA SER A 14 -19.81 4.67 -0.40
C SER A 14 -18.52 4.66 0.41
N PHE A 15 -18.04 5.82 0.83
CA PHE A 15 -16.83 5.96 1.63
C PHE A 15 -16.96 5.34 3.03
N GLN A 16 -18.12 5.51 3.69
CA GLN A 16 -18.38 4.86 4.98
C GLN A 16 -18.45 3.33 4.84
N ILE A 17 -18.99 2.82 3.74
CA ILE A 17 -19.02 1.37 3.45
C ILE A 17 -17.59 0.83 3.29
N ILE A 18 -16.72 1.56 2.61
CA ILE A 18 -15.30 1.17 2.44
C ILE A 18 -14.61 1.10 3.81
N ILE A 19 -14.70 2.17 4.62
CA ILE A 19 -14.10 2.25 5.97
C ILE A 19 -14.58 1.09 6.84
N LEU A 20 -15.89 0.94 7.00
CA LEU A 20 -16.47 -0.12 7.82
C LEU A 20 -16.14 -1.53 7.29
N GLY A 21 -16.05 -1.68 5.97
CA GLY A 21 -15.65 -2.92 5.33
C GLY A 21 -14.24 -3.35 5.70
N PHE A 22 -13.27 -2.42 5.64
CA PHE A 22 -11.90 -2.68 6.09
C PHE A 22 -11.84 -3.02 7.57
N ALA A 23 -12.51 -2.24 8.43
CA ALA A 23 -12.57 -2.50 9.88
C ALA A 23 -13.18 -3.88 10.19
N GLY A 24 -14.25 -4.25 9.50
CA GLY A 24 -14.90 -5.55 9.68
C GLY A 24 -14.00 -6.73 9.30
N VAL A 25 -13.28 -6.62 8.18
CA VAL A 25 -12.33 -7.67 7.74
C VAL A 25 -11.15 -7.77 8.70
N ILE A 26 -10.62 -6.65 9.20
CA ILE A 26 -9.55 -6.63 10.21
C ILE A 26 -10.00 -7.36 11.49
N LEU A 27 -11.17 -7.00 12.02
CA LEU A 27 -11.68 -7.64 13.24
C LEU A 27 -11.94 -9.13 13.05
N LEU A 28 -12.51 -9.54 11.92
CA LEU A 28 -12.72 -10.95 11.59
C LEU A 28 -11.39 -11.69 11.49
N GLY A 29 -10.40 -11.08 10.81
CA GLY A 29 -9.04 -11.63 10.70
C GLY A 29 -8.36 -11.78 12.05
N ALA A 30 -8.46 -10.77 12.93
CA ALA A 30 -7.93 -10.84 14.28
C ALA A 30 -8.54 -12.00 15.09
N LEU A 31 -9.86 -12.17 15.03
CA LEU A 31 -10.55 -13.27 15.71
C LEU A 31 -10.14 -14.65 15.17
N LEU A 32 -9.94 -14.80 13.86
CA LEU A 32 -9.44 -16.05 13.27
C LEU A 32 -8.01 -16.34 13.69
N LEU A 33 -7.16 -15.33 13.78
CA LEU A 33 -5.77 -15.49 14.22
C LEU A 33 -5.63 -15.77 15.73
N MET A 34 -6.65 -15.44 16.55
CA MET A 34 -6.67 -15.82 17.97
C MET A 34 -6.90 -17.31 18.21
N LEU A 35 -7.41 -18.04 17.22
CA LEU A 35 -7.70 -19.47 17.39
C LEU A 35 -6.40 -20.24 17.65
N PRO A 36 -6.39 -21.21 18.58
CA PRO A 36 -5.19 -22.02 18.88
C PRO A 36 -4.59 -22.73 17.67
N ILE A 37 -5.43 -23.10 16.69
CA ILE A 37 -5.00 -23.72 15.43
C ILE A 37 -4.15 -22.78 14.56
N SER A 38 -4.21 -21.47 14.80
CA SER A 38 -3.48 -20.45 14.00
C SER A 38 -2.00 -20.37 14.38
N THR A 39 -1.60 -20.89 15.55
CA THR A 39 -0.22 -20.84 16.02
C THR A 39 0.45 -22.21 15.95
N THR A 40 1.77 -22.25 15.81
CA THR A 40 2.55 -23.49 15.80
C THR A 40 2.55 -24.15 17.17
N ALA A 41 2.55 -23.36 18.25
CA ALA A 41 2.54 -23.84 19.63
C ALA A 41 1.14 -24.25 20.14
N GLY A 42 0.07 -24.03 19.38
CA GLY A 42 -1.31 -24.36 19.79
C GLY A 42 -1.87 -23.47 20.91
N GLY A 43 -1.26 -22.32 21.17
CA GLY A 43 -1.69 -21.35 22.18
C GLY A 43 -2.62 -20.28 21.60
N VAL A 44 -3.35 -19.59 22.49
CA VAL A 44 -4.18 -18.42 22.13
C VAL A 44 -3.29 -17.18 22.09
N THR A 45 -3.20 -16.54 20.94
CA THR A 45 -2.45 -15.27 20.79
C THR A 45 -3.22 -14.11 21.40
N PRO A 46 -2.56 -13.18 22.12
CA PRO A 46 -3.21 -11.97 22.64
C PRO A 46 -3.90 -11.15 21.56
N PHE A 47 -5.05 -10.55 21.87
CA PHE A 47 -5.85 -9.80 20.90
C PHE A 47 -5.12 -8.63 20.25
N ASN A 48 -4.27 -7.91 21.00
CA ASN A 48 -3.46 -6.81 20.45
C ASN A 48 -2.51 -7.26 19.34
N GLU A 49 -1.87 -8.42 19.47
CA GLU A 49 -0.94 -8.95 18.49
C GLU A 49 -1.67 -9.47 17.23
N THR A 50 -2.80 -10.17 17.44
CA THR A 50 -3.65 -10.61 16.33
C THR A 50 -4.28 -9.44 15.59
N LEU A 51 -4.70 -8.38 16.31
CA LEU A 51 -5.23 -7.17 15.72
C LEU A 51 -4.16 -6.43 14.91
N PHE A 52 -2.92 -6.36 15.45
CA PHE A 52 -1.79 -5.76 14.72
C PHE A 52 -1.51 -6.51 13.43
N THR A 53 -1.35 -7.83 13.49
CA THR A 53 -1.08 -8.70 12.35
C THR A 53 -2.21 -8.64 11.31
N ALA A 54 -3.48 -8.73 11.76
CA ALA A 54 -4.63 -8.62 10.87
C ALA A 54 -4.72 -7.23 10.19
N THR A 55 -4.44 -6.16 10.96
CA THR A 55 -4.41 -4.79 10.40
C THR A 55 -3.30 -4.67 9.37
N SER A 56 -2.09 -5.12 9.68
CA SER A 56 -0.95 -5.10 8.78
C SER A 56 -1.22 -5.90 7.51
N ALA A 57 -1.83 -7.08 7.61
CA ALA A 57 -2.19 -7.93 6.47
C ALA A 57 -3.26 -7.28 5.59
N VAL A 58 -4.37 -6.80 6.16
CA VAL A 58 -5.48 -6.17 5.40
C VAL A 58 -5.07 -4.81 4.84
N CYS A 59 -4.29 -4.04 5.58
CA CYS A 59 -3.74 -2.76 5.10
C CYS A 59 -2.56 -2.95 4.14
N VAL A 60 -2.11 -4.21 3.97
CA VAL A 60 -1.01 -4.56 3.07
C VAL A 60 0.25 -3.79 3.44
N THR A 61 0.60 -3.81 4.73
CA THR A 61 1.71 -3.02 5.27
C THR A 61 2.97 -3.87 5.41
N GLY A 62 2.89 -5.03 6.09
CA GLY A 62 4.06 -5.90 6.32
C GLY A 62 4.80 -5.68 7.64
N LEU A 63 4.41 -4.71 8.47
CA LEU A 63 4.91 -4.62 9.84
C LEU A 63 4.35 -5.80 10.66
N VAL A 64 5.20 -6.43 11.44
CA VAL A 64 4.85 -7.62 12.23
C VAL A 64 5.37 -7.50 13.66
N VAL A 65 4.60 -8.02 14.61
CA VAL A 65 4.99 -8.16 16.03
C VAL A 65 5.41 -9.58 16.35
N GLN A 66 4.95 -10.57 15.56
CA GLN A 66 5.34 -11.97 15.63
C GLN A 66 5.85 -12.41 14.26
N ASP A 67 6.92 -13.21 14.21
CA ASP A 67 7.47 -13.73 12.95
C ASP A 67 6.45 -14.60 12.22
N THR A 68 6.27 -14.34 10.91
CA THR A 68 5.20 -15.02 10.17
C THR A 68 5.55 -16.46 9.82
N GLY A 69 6.82 -16.77 9.66
CA GLY A 69 7.28 -18.10 9.26
C GLY A 69 7.30 -19.10 10.42
N SER A 70 7.74 -18.68 11.59
CA SER A 70 7.94 -19.55 12.76
C SER A 70 6.75 -19.58 13.72
N TYR A 71 6.10 -18.43 13.95
CA TYR A 71 5.02 -18.33 14.94
C TYR A 71 3.67 -18.85 14.42
N TRP A 72 3.29 -18.53 13.17
CA TRP A 72 1.99 -18.89 12.62
C TRP A 72 2.01 -20.27 11.95
N SER A 73 1.04 -21.10 12.28
CA SER A 73 0.82 -22.40 11.62
C SER A 73 0.46 -22.23 10.14
N ALA A 74 0.42 -23.30 9.37
CA ALA A 74 -0.05 -23.27 7.97
C ALA A 74 -1.46 -22.67 7.84
N PHE A 75 -2.33 -22.90 8.83
CA PHE A 75 -3.66 -22.27 8.88
C PHE A 75 -3.55 -20.77 9.13
N GLY A 76 -2.76 -20.33 10.11
CA GLY A 76 -2.53 -18.91 10.39
C GLY A 76 -1.93 -18.18 9.19
N GLN A 77 -0.93 -18.77 8.53
CA GLN A 77 -0.34 -18.25 7.29
C GLN A 77 -1.37 -18.14 6.16
N ALA A 78 -2.27 -19.13 6.00
CA ALA A 78 -3.34 -19.07 4.99
C ALA A 78 -4.37 -17.97 5.30
N VAL A 79 -4.70 -17.75 6.58
CA VAL A 79 -5.54 -16.61 7.01
C VAL A 79 -4.85 -15.29 6.66
N ILE A 80 -3.57 -15.11 7.04
CA ILE A 80 -2.80 -13.90 6.70
C ILE A 80 -2.76 -13.67 5.20
N LEU A 81 -2.48 -14.69 4.40
CA LEU A 81 -2.45 -14.60 2.93
C LEU A 81 -3.81 -14.19 2.36
N THR A 82 -4.90 -14.73 2.89
CA THR A 82 -6.27 -14.36 2.49
C THR A 82 -6.57 -12.90 2.84
N LEU A 83 -6.16 -12.43 4.01
CA LEU A 83 -6.31 -11.04 4.42
C LEU A 83 -5.51 -10.09 3.52
N ILE A 84 -4.29 -10.47 3.15
CA ILE A 84 -3.45 -9.74 2.19
C ILE A 84 -4.16 -9.64 0.84
N GLN A 85 -4.70 -10.74 0.32
CA GLN A 85 -5.40 -10.75 -0.96
C GLN A 85 -6.66 -9.88 -0.95
N ILE A 86 -7.47 -9.96 0.12
CA ILE A 86 -8.65 -9.10 0.31
C ILE A 86 -8.24 -7.63 0.41
N GLY A 87 -7.21 -7.36 1.16
CA GLY A 87 -6.66 -6.02 1.34
C GLY A 87 -6.12 -5.44 0.05
N GLY A 88 -5.27 -6.17 -0.67
CA GLY A 88 -4.60 -5.76 -1.92
C GLY A 88 -5.59 -5.44 -3.04
N LEU A 89 -6.55 -6.32 -3.30
CA LEU A 89 -7.61 -6.08 -4.27
C LEU A 89 -8.63 -5.03 -3.83
N GLY A 90 -8.70 -4.77 -2.52
CA GLY A 90 -9.70 -3.91 -1.89
C GLY A 90 -10.98 -4.67 -1.55
N VAL A 91 -11.43 -4.47 -0.31
CA VAL A 91 -12.60 -5.18 0.29
C VAL A 91 -13.84 -5.11 -0.58
N VAL A 92 -14.14 -3.94 -1.17
CA VAL A 92 -15.32 -3.74 -2.03
C VAL A 92 -15.21 -4.52 -3.33
N THR A 93 -14.01 -4.57 -3.93
CA THR A 93 -13.75 -5.33 -5.17
C THR A 93 -13.95 -6.82 -4.93
N VAL A 94 -13.43 -7.34 -3.82
CA VAL A 94 -13.59 -8.75 -3.43
C VAL A 94 -15.06 -9.08 -3.17
N ALA A 95 -15.77 -8.26 -2.37
CA ALA A 95 -17.20 -8.46 -2.11
C ALA A 95 -18.05 -8.47 -3.39
N ALA A 96 -17.76 -7.53 -4.31
CA ALA A 96 -18.43 -7.49 -5.61
C ALA A 96 -18.10 -8.71 -6.49
N SER A 97 -16.87 -9.20 -6.41
CA SER A 97 -16.43 -10.39 -7.14
C SER A 97 -17.14 -11.66 -6.66
N LEU A 98 -17.30 -11.82 -5.35
CA LEU A 98 -18.08 -12.91 -4.76
C LEU A 98 -19.56 -12.84 -5.18
N ALA A 99 -20.14 -11.62 -5.21
CA ALA A 99 -21.50 -11.44 -5.69
C ALA A 99 -21.66 -11.80 -7.17
N LEU A 100 -20.68 -11.48 -8.02
CA LEU A 100 -20.65 -11.85 -9.43
C LEU A 100 -20.53 -13.36 -9.63
N LEU A 101 -19.67 -14.03 -8.87
CA LEU A 101 -19.50 -15.48 -8.91
C LEU A 101 -20.76 -16.20 -8.46
N SER A 102 -21.50 -15.64 -7.49
CA SER A 102 -22.80 -16.17 -7.03
C SER A 102 -23.95 -15.85 -7.99
N GLY A 103 -23.71 -15.30 -9.18
CA GLY A 103 -24.73 -14.98 -10.18
C GLY A 103 -25.66 -13.80 -9.81
N ARG A 104 -25.38 -13.05 -8.73
CA ARG A 104 -26.21 -11.92 -8.28
C ARG A 104 -25.99 -10.69 -9.15
N LYS A 105 -27.08 -9.97 -9.44
CA LYS A 105 -27.01 -8.68 -10.16
C LYS A 105 -26.46 -7.60 -9.22
N ILE A 106 -25.43 -6.88 -9.67
CA ILE A 106 -24.85 -5.76 -8.93
C ILE A 106 -25.72 -4.52 -9.10
N SER A 107 -26.18 -3.95 -7.98
CA SER A 107 -27.00 -2.72 -7.95
C SER A 107 -26.17 -1.49 -8.38
N LEU A 108 -26.85 -0.40 -8.76
CA LEU A 108 -26.19 0.87 -9.12
C LEU A 108 -25.35 1.43 -7.96
N MET A 109 -25.84 1.32 -6.72
CA MET A 109 -25.10 1.76 -5.55
C MET A 109 -23.79 0.96 -5.36
N GLN A 110 -23.85 -0.36 -5.52
CA GLN A 110 -22.66 -1.21 -5.47
C GLN A 110 -21.65 -0.84 -6.58
N ARG A 111 -22.13 -0.56 -7.80
CA ARG A 111 -21.26 -0.11 -8.90
C ARG A 111 -20.60 1.23 -8.60
N SER A 112 -21.32 2.18 -7.99
CA SER A 112 -20.73 3.45 -7.54
C SER A 112 -19.67 3.23 -6.46
N THR A 113 -19.93 2.38 -5.47
CA THR A 113 -18.94 2.05 -4.44
C THR A 113 -17.70 1.36 -5.03
N MET A 114 -17.88 0.48 -6.04
CA MET A 114 -16.75 -0.13 -6.78
C MET A 114 -15.96 0.92 -7.55
N GLN A 115 -16.64 1.87 -8.20
CA GLN A 115 -15.99 2.99 -8.90
C GLN A 115 -15.11 3.80 -7.95
N ASP A 116 -15.66 4.17 -6.79
CA ASP A 116 -14.93 4.93 -5.78
C ASP A 116 -13.72 4.13 -5.23
N ALA A 117 -13.90 2.83 -4.98
CA ALA A 117 -12.84 1.97 -4.47
C ALA A 117 -11.66 1.78 -5.45
N ILE A 118 -11.94 1.68 -6.76
CA ILE A 118 -10.91 1.50 -7.81
C ILE A 118 -10.44 2.86 -8.36
N SER A 119 -11.05 3.97 -7.93
CA SER A 119 -10.81 5.32 -8.48
C SER A 119 -11.06 5.38 -10.00
N ALA A 120 -12.10 4.67 -10.48
CA ALA A 120 -12.45 4.63 -11.90
C ALA A 120 -13.21 5.91 -12.31
N PRO A 121 -12.96 6.46 -13.52
CA PRO A 121 -13.57 7.72 -13.95
C PRO A 121 -15.08 7.62 -14.25
N GLN A 122 -15.59 6.42 -14.52
CA GLN A 122 -16.98 6.18 -14.90
C GLN A 122 -17.54 4.90 -14.28
N VAL A 123 -18.84 4.88 -13.96
CA VAL A 123 -19.57 3.69 -13.46
C VAL A 123 -19.76 2.66 -14.59
N GLY A 124 -19.85 3.13 -15.83
CA GLY A 124 -20.01 2.29 -17.01
C GLY A 124 -18.80 1.37 -17.22
N GLY A 125 -19.05 0.05 -17.41
CA GLY A 125 -17.98 -0.92 -17.66
C GLY A 125 -17.22 -1.41 -16.41
N ILE A 126 -17.56 -0.93 -15.20
CA ILE A 126 -16.85 -1.29 -13.96
C ILE A 126 -16.82 -2.81 -13.71
N VAL A 127 -17.88 -3.53 -14.05
CA VAL A 127 -17.94 -5.00 -13.92
C VAL A 127 -16.95 -5.70 -14.86
N ARG A 128 -16.79 -5.18 -16.09
CA ARG A 128 -15.80 -5.70 -17.06
C ARG A 128 -14.39 -5.43 -16.56
N LEU A 129 -14.14 -4.23 -16.06
CA LEU A 129 -12.85 -3.82 -15.48
C LEU A 129 -12.51 -4.70 -14.28
N THR A 130 -13.44 -4.95 -13.35
CA THR A 130 -13.21 -5.82 -12.20
C THR A 130 -12.84 -7.25 -12.62
N ARG A 131 -13.53 -7.80 -13.60
CA ARG A 131 -13.21 -9.14 -14.14
C ARG A 131 -11.82 -9.17 -14.80
N PHE A 132 -11.44 -8.10 -15.49
CA PHE A 132 -10.10 -7.94 -16.06
C PHE A 132 -9.04 -7.88 -14.96
N ILE A 133 -9.26 -7.10 -13.90
CA ILE A 133 -8.37 -6.99 -12.74
C ILE A 133 -8.17 -8.36 -12.10
N LEU A 134 -9.24 -9.08 -11.77
CA LEU A 134 -9.15 -10.38 -11.11
C LEU A 134 -8.36 -11.41 -11.94
N ARG A 135 -8.70 -11.53 -13.23
CA ARG A 135 -8.00 -12.47 -14.12
C ARG A 135 -6.52 -12.12 -14.26
N GLY A 136 -6.22 -10.82 -14.41
CA GLY A 136 -4.85 -10.32 -14.50
C GLY A 136 -4.06 -10.58 -13.22
N THR A 137 -4.65 -10.30 -12.06
CA THR A 137 -4.04 -10.54 -10.75
C THR A 137 -3.66 -12.00 -10.58
N PHE A 138 -4.63 -12.92 -10.66
CA PHE A 138 -4.34 -14.35 -10.48
C PHE A 138 -3.34 -14.90 -11.50
N LEU A 139 -3.37 -14.41 -12.74
CA LEU A 139 -2.39 -14.81 -13.75
C LEU A 139 -0.98 -14.35 -13.39
N ILE A 140 -0.82 -13.08 -12.97
CA ILE A 140 0.49 -12.51 -12.64
C ILE A 140 1.04 -13.15 -11.36
N GLU A 141 0.20 -13.38 -10.35
CA GLU A 141 0.57 -14.09 -9.12
C GLU A 141 1.01 -15.53 -9.41
N LEU A 142 0.29 -16.23 -10.27
CA LEU A 142 0.66 -17.58 -10.69
C LEU A 142 2.01 -17.60 -11.44
N LEU A 143 2.22 -16.67 -12.38
CA LEU A 143 3.48 -16.56 -13.11
C LEU A 143 4.65 -16.22 -12.18
N GLY A 144 4.45 -15.33 -11.20
CA GLY A 144 5.45 -15.02 -10.19
C GLY A 144 5.78 -16.22 -9.30
N ALA A 145 4.77 -16.97 -8.85
CA ALA A 145 4.97 -18.19 -8.10
C ALA A 145 5.76 -19.24 -8.91
N LEU A 146 5.37 -19.46 -10.16
CA LEU A 146 6.08 -20.40 -11.06
C LEU A 146 7.53 -20.00 -11.31
N ALA A 147 7.83 -18.70 -11.43
CA ALA A 147 9.20 -18.22 -11.62
C ALA A 147 10.09 -18.47 -10.38
N MET A 148 9.54 -18.31 -9.16
CA MET A 148 10.27 -18.53 -7.91
C MET A 148 10.31 -20.00 -7.47
N LEU A 149 9.39 -20.82 -7.97
CA LEU A 149 9.22 -22.22 -7.58
C LEU A 149 10.51 -23.05 -7.64
N PRO A 150 11.34 -23.01 -8.72
CA PRO A 150 12.57 -23.81 -8.80
C PRO A 150 13.56 -23.49 -7.69
N VAL A 151 13.66 -22.22 -7.29
CA VAL A 151 14.59 -21.78 -6.24
C VAL A 151 14.10 -22.25 -4.88
N PHE A 152 12.83 -21.97 -4.52
CA PHE A 152 12.29 -22.37 -3.23
C PHE A 152 12.15 -23.90 -3.08
N CYS A 153 11.80 -24.64 -4.14
CA CYS A 153 11.73 -26.10 -4.06
C CYS A 153 13.12 -26.74 -3.93
N ARG A 154 14.17 -26.16 -4.52
CA ARG A 154 15.55 -26.61 -4.30
C ARG A 154 15.97 -26.50 -2.84
N ASP A 155 15.59 -25.38 -2.17
CA ASP A 155 16.07 -25.07 -0.84
C ASP A 155 15.16 -25.66 0.27
N TYR A 156 13.85 -25.79 0.04
CA TYR A 156 12.85 -26.23 1.02
C TYR A 156 12.02 -27.45 0.61
N GLY A 157 12.33 -28.10 -0.51
CA GLY A 157 11.57 -29.25 -1.02
C GLY A 157 10.09 -28.90 -1.28
N TRP A 158 9.15 -29.74 -0.86
CA TRP A 158 7.72 -29.52 -1.09
C TRP A 158 7.15 -28.25 -0.42
N ARG A 159 7.72 -27.83 0.69
CA ARG A 159 7.34 -26.55 1.34
C ARG A 159 7.63 -25.34 0.45
N GLY A 160 8.59 -25.48 -0.48
CA GLY A 160 8.91 -24.45 -1.47
C GLY A 160 7.73 -24.05 -2.36
N ILE A 161 6.76 -24.94 -2.60
CA ILE A 161 5.54 -24.61 -3.37
C ILE A 161 4.70 -23.56 -2.62
N TRP A 162 4.47 -23.79 -1.32
CA TRP A 162 3.74 -22.83 -0.47
C TRP A 162 4.49 -21.51 -0.34
N MET A 163 5.81 -21.57 -0.18
CA MET A 163 6.66 -20.37 -0.10
C MET A 163 6.59 -19.55 -1.40
N ALA A 164 6.70 -20.19 -2.57
CA ALA A 164 6.60 -19.50 -3.85
C ALA A 164 5.24 -18.83 -4.04
N LEU A 165 4.16 -19.51 -3.68
CA LEU A 165 2.79 -18.95 -3.75
C LEU A 165 2.62 -17.78 -2.79
N PHE A 166 3.03 -17.93 -1.53
CA PHE A 166 2.91 -16.92 -0.49
C PHE A 166 3.65 -15.63 -0.86
N HIS A 167 4.94 -15.76 -1.23
CA HIS A 167 5.75 -14.60 -1.60
C HIS A 167 5.26 -13.93 -2.89
N SER A 168 4.75 -14.69 -3.86
CA SER A 168 4.18 -14.11 -5.08
C SER A 168 2.97 -13.24 -4.79
N ILE A 169 2.01 -13.73 -4.01
CA ILE A 169 0.81 -12.99 -3.61
C ILE A 169 1.20 -11.79 -2.74
N SER A 170 2.06 -12.00 -1.74
CA SER A 170 2.54 -10.94 -0.86
C SER A 170 3.24 -9.82 -1.63
N ALA A 171 4.11 -10.15 -2.59
CA ALA A 171 4.82 -9.18 -3.42
C ALA A 171 3.88 -8.43 -4.38
N PHE A 172 2.98 -9.14 -5.07
CA PHE A 172 2.02 -8.54 -5.98
C PHE A 172 1.05 -7.59 -5.26
N CYS A 173 0.56 -8.00 -4.09
CA CYS A 173 -0.27 -7.17 -3.24
C CYS A 173 0.50 -6.04 -2.54
N ASN A 174 1.82 -5.98 -2.65
CA ASN A 174 2.70 -5.04 -1.95
C ASN A 174 2.57 -5.16 -0.42
N ALA A 175 2.56 -6.38 0.12
CA ALA A 175 2.27 -6.64 1.52
C ALA A 175 3.50 -6.83 2.42
N GLY A 176 4.64 -7.24 1.85
CA GLY A 176 5.90 -7.37 2.58
C GLY A 176 5.99 -8.52 3.59
N PHE A 177 4.96 -9.34 3.69
CA PHE A 177 5.01 -10.52 4.54
C PHE A 177 5.83 -11.63 3.88
N ASP A 178 6.71 -12.23 4.65
CA ASP A 178 7.48 -13.43 4.28
C ASP A 178 7.23 -14.56 5.29
N ILE A 179 7.56 -15.78 4.91
CA ILE A 179 7.47 -16.98 5.74
C ILE A 179 8.80 -17.74 5.79
N LEU A 180 9.91 -17.00 5.69
CA LEU A 180 11.27 -17.53 5.72
C LEU A 180 11.85 -17.59 7.13
N GLY A 181 11.17 -16.98 8.11
CA GLY A 181 11.59 -17.00 9.52
C GLY A 181 11.64 -18.40 10.10
N THR A 182 12.66 -18.62 10.91
CA THR A 182 12.89 -19.84 11.72
C THR A 182 13.11 -19.44 13.17
N GLU A 183 13.11 -20.40 14.10
CA GLU A 183 13.38 -20.14 15.52
C GLU A 183 14.76 -19.51 15.76
N ASP A 184 15.76 -19.89 14.93
CA ASP A 184 17.13 -19.38 15.02
C ASP A 184 17.33 -18.04 14.31
N ASN A 185 16.45 -17.69 13.36
CA ASN A 185 16.56 -16.46 12.57
C ASN A 185 15.18 -15.85 12.35
N LEU A 186 14.78 -14.96 13.26
CA LEU A 186 13.50 -14.26 13.23
C LEU A 186 13.56 -13.07 12.27
N TYR A 187 12.48 -12.83 11.55
CA TYR A 187 12.30 -11.69 10.64
C TYR A 187 13.37 -11.57 9.54
N PRO A 188 13.79 -12.65 8.86
CA PRO A 188 14.91 -12.61 7.91
C PRO A 188 14.56 -11.86 6.64
N SER A 189 13.29 -11.74 6.29
CA SER A 189 12.81 -11.29 4.97
C SER A 189 13.55 -12.04 3.84
N LEU A 190 14.02 -11.35 2.81
CA LEU A 190 14.72 -11.95 1.67
C LEU A 190 16.25 -11.83 1.75
N THR A 191 16.82 -11.56 2.94
CA THR A 191 18.28 -11.37 3.09
C THR A 191 19.08 -12.59 2.65
N GLY A 192 18.57 -13.81 2.89
CA GLY A 192 19.18 -15.05 2.41
C GLY A 192 19.19 -15.19 0.88
N TYR A 193 18.38 -14.41 0.16
CA TYR A 193 18.28 -14.41 -1.31
C TYR A 193 18.82 -13.13 -1.96
N ALA A 194 19.60 -12.31 -1.24
CA ALA A 194 20.16 -11.06 -1.75
C ALA A 194 20.93 -11.24 -3.06
N GLY A 195 21.65 -12.36 -3.23
CA GLY A 195 22.38 -12.71 -4.44
C GLY A 195 21.60 -13.50 -5.50
N SER A 196 20.31 -13.80 -5.30
CA SER A 196 19.51 -14.56 -6.26
C SER A 196 18.81 -13.64 -7.27
N PRO A 197 19.23 -13.58 -8.54
CA PRO A 197 18.60 -12.72 -9.54
C PRO A 197 17.13 -13.08 -9.78
N VAL A 198 16.81 -14.39 -9.78
CA VAL A 198 15.45 -14.88 -10.04
C VAL A 198 14.47 -14.35 -8.99
N ILE A 199 14.77 -14.51 -7.71
CA ILE A 199 13.91 -14.03 -6.62
C ILE A 199 13.80 -12.51 -6.66
N ASN A 200 14.95 -11.80 -6.71
CA ASN A 200 14.98 -10.33 -6.70
C ASN A 200 14.18 -9.72 -7.85
N ILE A 201 14.44 -10.16 -9.09
CA ILE A 201 13.79 -9.59 -10.27
C ILE A 201 12.29 -9.93 -10.26
N THR A 202 11.91 -11.16 -9.92
CA THR A 202 10.50 -11.56 -9.88
C THR A 202 9.72 -10.73 -8.85
N ILE A 203 10.26 -10.58 -7.65
CA ILE A 203 9.61 -9.79 -6.59
C ILE A 203 9.53 -8.31 -6.98
N MET A 204 10.62 -7.70 -7.49
CA MET A 204 10.59 -6.32 -7.97
C MET A 204 9.55 -6.11 -9.07
N LEU A 205 9.44 -7.02 -10.04
CA LEU A 205 8.43 -6.95 -11.09
C LEU A 205 7.02 -7.05 -10.54
N LEU A 206 6.75 -7.99 -9.62
CA LEU A 206 5.44 -8.14 -8.97
C LEU A 206 5.04 -6.87 -8.23
N ILE A 207 5.95 -6.27 -7.45
CA ILE A 207 5.75 -5.02 -6.73
C ILE A 207 5.39 -3.88 -7.69
N VAL A 208 6.18 -3.70 -8.74
CA VAL A 208 5.97 -2.61 -9.70
C VAL A 208 4.65 -2.80 -10.45
N ILE A 209 4.36 -4.00 -10.93
CA ILE A 209 3.13 -4.31 -11.65
C ILE A 209 1.91 -4.10 -10.75
N GLY A 210 1.92 -4.59 -9.50
CA GLY A 210 0.87 -4.36 -8.52
C GLY A 210 0.67 -2.87 -8.21
N GLY A 211 1.78 -2.10 -8.13
CA GLY A 211 1.80 -0.69 -7.74
C GLY A 211 1.46 0.34 -8.82
N ILE A 212 1.50 0.01 -10.12
CA ILE A 212 1.22 0.99 -11.20
C ILE A 212 -0.26 1.30 -11.44
N GLY A 213 -1.16 0.51 -10.88
CA GLY A 213 -2.61 0.73 -10.95
C GLY A 213 -3.31 0.02 -12.11
N PHE A 214 -4.51 -0.49 -11.81
CA PHE A 214 -5.29 -1.34 -12.73
C PHE A 214 -5.78 -0.60 -13.99
N LEU A 215 -6.02 0.71 -13.90
CA LEU A 215 -6.38 1.53 -15.07
C LEU A 215 -5.20 1.69 -16.02
N THR A 216 -3.98 1.77 -15.48
CA THR A 216 -2.75 1.80 -16.29
C THR A 216 -2.53 0.47 -17.00
N TRP A 217 -2.84 -0.67 -16.35
CA TRP A 217 -2.83 -1.98 -17.03
C TRP A 217 -3.78 -2.01 -18.22
N ASN A 218 -5.01 -1.50 -18.03
CA ASN A 218 -5.98 -1.45 -19.11
C ASN A 218 -5.47 -0.62 -20.30
N ASP A 219 -4.87 0.54 -20.03
CA ASP A 219 -4.27 1.39 -21.09
C ASP A 219 -3.10 0.66 -21.80
N ILE A 220 -2.26 -0.08 -21.06
CA ILE A 220 -1.16 -0.87 -21.63
C ILE A 220 -1.72 -1.99 -22.53
N CYS A 221 -2.73 -2.72 -22.06
CA CYS A 221 -3.33 -3.82 -22.82
C CYS A 221 -4.04 -3.32 -24.08
N GLU A 222 -4.77 -2.17 -24.01
CA GLU A 222 -5.50 -1.62 -25.14
C GLU A 222 -4.59 -0.96 -26.17
N ASN A 223 -3.59 -0.16 -25.74
CA ASN A 223 -2.76 0.67 -26.61
C ASN A 223 -1.37 0.08 -26.86
N LYS A 224 -1.00 -1.03 -26.19
CA LYS A 224 0.30 -1.72 -26.32
C LYS A 224 1.48 -0.72 -26.21
N TRP A 225 2.39 -0.69 -27.17
CA TRP A 225 3.58 0.17 -27.20
C TRP A 225 3.31 1.63 -27.61
N ARG A 226 2.03 2.00 -27.93
CA ARG A 226 1.69 3.35 -28.42
C ARG A 226 1.51 4.33 -27.26
N PHE A 227 2.61 4.69 -26.56
CA PHE A 227 2.61 5.58 -25.40
C PHE A 227 1.85 6.89 -25.61
N HIS A 228 1.88 7.48 -26.82
CA HIS A 228 1.16 8.73 -27.14
C HIS A 228 -0.36 8.60 -26.98
N ARG A 229 -0.94 7.39 -27.12
CA ARG A 229 -2.38 7.12 -26.98
C ARG A 229 -2.83 6.88 -25.55
N TYR A 230 -1.89 6.70 -24.62
CA TYR A 230 -2.24 6.50 -23.22
C TYR A 230 -2.93 7.73 -22.65
N ARG A 231 -3.79 7.51 -21.65
CA ARG A 231 -4.40 8.59 -20.86
C ARG A 231 -3.31 9.39 -20.15
N MET A 232 -3.55 10.69 -19.94
CA MET A 232 -2.60 11.57 -19.23
C MET A 232 -2.18 10.96 -17.88
N GLN A 233 -3.12 10.44 -17.10
CA GLN A 233 -2.86 9.81 -15.81
C GLN A 233 -1.88 8.63 -15.93
N SER A 234 -2.07 7.73 -16.89
CA SER A 234 -1.18 6.58 -17.10
C SER A 234 0.23 7.00 -17.52
N LYS A 235 0.36 8.04 -18.35
CA LYS A 235 1.66 8.63 -18.70
C LYS A 235 2.37 9.20 -17.47
N VAL A 236 1.66 9.97 -16.66
CA VAL A 236 2.20 10.55 -15.41
C VAL A 236 2.66 9.43 -14.46
N ILE A 237 1.84 8.39 -14.28
CA ILE A 237 2.16 7.24 -13.43
C ILE A 237 3.44 6.55 -13.88
N LEU A 238 3.54 6.21 -15.17
CA LEU A 238 4.70 5.48 -15.70
C LEU A 238 5.99 6.29 -15.60
N VAL A 239 5.95 7.58 -15.96
CA VAL A 239 7.12 8.46 -15.87
C VAL A 239 7.53 8.67 -14.41
N THR A 240 6.58 9.01 -13.52
CA THR A 240 6.88 9.23 -12.10
C THR A 240 7.40 7.94 -11.45
N THR A 241 6.82 6.78 -11.77
CA THR A 241 7.30 5.47 -11.29
C THR A 241 8.72 5.19 -11.75
N GLY A 242 9.02 5.42 -13.03
CA GLY A 242 10.37 5.24 -13.56
C GLY A 242 11.40 6.15 -12.86
N LEU A 243 11.08 7.42 -12.66
CA LEU A 243 11.96 8.37 -11.96
C LEU A 243 12.18 7.97 -10.49
N LEU A 244 11.11 7.57 -9.78
CA LEU A 244 11.18 7.13 -8.38
C LEU A 244 11.92 5.79 -8.20
N ILE A 245 12.12 5.01 -9.26
CA ILE A 245 12.95 3.81 -9.22
C ILE A 245 14.38 4.14 -9.62
N LEU A 246 14.59 4.84 -10.73
CA LEU A 246 15.92 5.05 -11.30
C LEU A 246 16.79 5.99 -10.47
N LEU A 247 16.23 7.13 -10.00
CA LEU A 247 17.03 8.11 -9.26
C LEU A 247 17.54 7.54 -7.92
N PRO A 248 16.70 6.91 -7.06
CA PRO A 248 17.20 6.31 -5.83
C PRO A 248 18.10 5.09 -6.09
N ALA A 249 17.84 4.30 -7.13
CA ALA A 249 18.71 3.17 -7.46
C ALA A 249 20.14 3.64 -7.80
N VAL A 250 20.27 4.72 -8.57
CA VAL A 250 21.58 5.34 -8.84
C VAL A 250 22.21 5.87 -7.55
N PHE A 251 21.43 6.52 -6.68
CA PHE A 251 21.94 7.00 -5.39
C PHE A 251 22.46 5.84 -4.53
N PHE A 252 21.67 4.78 -4.30
CA PHE A 252 22.09 3.62 -3.49
C PHE A 252 23.28 2.88 -4.11
N PHE A 253 23.37 2.83 -5.44
CA PHE A 253 24.49 2.21 -6.14
C PHE A 253 25.82 2.87 -5.81
N PHE A 254 25.87 4.18 -5.65
CA PHE A 254 27.10 4.91 -5.35
C PHE A 254 27.32 5.14 -3.85
N SER A 255 26.29 5.01 -3.01
CA SER A 255 26.36 5.20 -1.55
C SER A 255 26.66 3.88 -0.82
N ASP A 256 25.64 3.25 -0.25
CA ASP A 256 25.80 2.12 0.69
C ASP A 256 26.30 0.82 0.04
N PHE A 257 26.03 0.63 -1.24
CA PHE A 257 26.36 -0.64 -1.90
C PHE A 257 27.67 -0.59 -2.72
N SER A 258 28.47 0.45 -2.56
CA SER A 258 29.73 0.62 -3.29
C SER A 258 30.74 -0.50 -3.07
N ALA A 259 30.73 -1.15 -1.90
CA ALA A 259 31.63 -2.24 -1.54
C ALA A 259 31.18 -3.63 -2.08
N LEU A 260 29.96 -3.75 -2.60
CA LEU A 260 29.45 -5.03 -3.12
C LEU A 260 29.97 -5.32 -4.54
N PRO A 261 30.09 -6.62 -4.93
CA PRO A 261 30.35 -7.00 -6.31
C PRO A 261 29.31 -6.43 -7.26
N ALA A 262 29.71 -6.05 -8.48
CA ALA A 262 28.89 -5.28 -9.42
C ALA A 262 27.47 -5.87 -9.66
N GLY A 263 27.31 -7.18 -9.77
CA GLY A 263 26.01 -7.84 -9.96
C GLY A 263 25.12 -7.70 -8.73
N ASN A 264 25.63 -8.01 -7.55
CA ASN A 264 24.87 -7.89 -6.28
C ASN A 264 24.59 -6.42 -5.94
N ARG A 265 25.52 -5.53 -6.22
CA ARG A 265 25.39 -4.09 -6.08
C ARG A 265 24.20 -3.56 -6.89
N LEU A 266 24.08 -3.98 -8.16
CA LEU A 266 22.97 -3.59 -9.02
C LEU A 266 21.64 -4.11 -8.48
N LEU A 267 21.57 -5.40 -8.12
CA LEU A 267 20.37 -6.01 -7.57
C LEU A 267 19.91 -5.32 -6.28
N ALA A 268 20.83 -5.13 -5.32
CA ALA A 268 20.54 -4.46 -4.05
C ALA A 268 20.06 -3.02 -4.26
N SER A 269 20.69 -2.26 -5.16
CA SER A 269 20.33 -0.86 -5.43
C SER A 269 18.93 -0.73 -6.02
N PHE A 270 18.59 -1.58 -7.00
CA PHE A 270 17.25 -1.58 -7.57
C PHE A 270 16.22 -2.10 -6.59
N PHE A 271 16.52 -3.17 -5.84
CA PHE A 271 15.61 -3.72 -4.85
C PHE A 271 15.30 -2.68 -3.78
N GLN A 272 16.33 -2.00 -3.26
CA GLN A 272 16.19 -0.98 -2.22
C GLN A 272 15.51 0.30 -2.73
N SER A 273 15.47 0.54 -4.03
CA SER A 273 14.68 1.62 -4.64
C SER A 273 13.21 1.25 -4.85
N VAL A 274 12.93 -0.03 -5.13
CA VAL A 274 11.56 -0.52 -5.39
C VAL A 274 10.81 -0.79 -4.10
N THR A 275 11.43 -1.41 -3.10
CA THR A 275 10.76 -1.88 -1.89
C THR A 275 10.13 -0.77 -1.03
N PRO A 276 10.70 0.44 -0.86
CA PRO A 276 10.07 1.51 -0.07
C PRO A 276 8.74 2.00 -0.65
N ARG A 277 8.45 1.64 -1.90
CA ARG A 277 7.20 1.98 -2.56
C ARG A 277 6.08 0.99 -2.20
N THR A 278 5.85 0.86 -0.90
CA THR A 278 4.80 0.04 -0.26
C THR A 278 4.97 -1.48 -0.39
N ALA A 279 6.19 -1.99 -0.49
CA ALA A 279 6.39 -3.43 -0.67
C ALA A 279 6.86 -4.18 0.58
N GLY A 280 7.76 -3.59 1.37
CA GLY A 280 8.14 -4.09 2.70
C GLY A 280 9.19 -5.19 2.75
N PHE A 281 9.54 -5.81 1.64
CA PHE A 281 10.63 -6.81 1.62
C PHE A 281 12.00 -6.14 1.71
N ASN A 282 12.94 -6.78 2.39
CA ASN A 282 14.34 -6.34 2.40
C ASN A 282 15.31 -7.48 2.05
N THR A 283 16.34 -7.13 1.31
CA THR A 283 17.45 -8.03 0.95
C THR A 283 18.76 -7.64 1.62
N VAL A 284 18.74 -6.54 2.36
CA VAL A 284 19.89 -5.99 3.08
C VAL A 284 19.50 -5.62 4.50
N ASN A 285 20.47 -5.53 5.40
CA ASN A 285 20.23 -5.05 6.76
C ASN A 285 20.01 -3.53 6.74
N LEU A 286 18.76 -3.11 7.01
CA LEU A 286 18.34 -1.70 6.96
C LEU A 286 18.98 -0.86 8.06
N SER A 287 19.22 -1.45 9.24
CA SER A 287 19.85 -0.75 10.35
C SER A 287 21.35 -0.46 10.11
N ALA A 288 21.98 -1.20 9.19
CA ALA A 288 23.37 -0.98 8.79
C ALA A 288 23.54 0.07 7.69
N MET A 289 22.45 0.54 7.09
CA MET A 289 22.49 1.59 6.07
C MET A 289 22.80 2.95 6.67
N SER A 290 23.42 3.84 5.88
CA SER A 290 23.73 5.20 6.30
C SER A 290 22.47 5.99 6.67
N SER A 291 22.59 6.94 7.60
CA SER A 291 21.46 7.82 7.98
C SER A 291 20.90 8.60 6.79
N THR A 292 21.75 8.94 5.81
CA THR A 292 21.31 9.60 4.58
C THR A 292 20.43 8.68 3.75
N SER A 293 20.81 7.42 3.60
CA SER A 293 20.02 6.42 2.87
C SER A 293 18.70 6.10 3.59
N GLN A 294 18.72 5.99 4.91
CA GLN A 294 17.49 5.87 5.69
C GLN A 294 16.56 7.09 5.49
N GLY A 295 17.13 8.31 5.43
CA GLY A 295 16.36 9.53 5.12
C GLY A 295 15.73 9.50 3.71
N VAL A 296 16.47 9.05 2.70
CA VAL A 296 15.93 8.85 1.33
C VAL A 296 14.82 7.81 1.33
N MET A 297 14.98 6.72 2.08
CA MET A 297 13.94 5.69 2.22
C MET A 297 12.67 6.24 2.88
N ILE A 298 12.78 7.05 3.93
CA ILE A 298 11.63 7.73 4.56
C ILE A 298 10.85 8.54 3.51
N LEU A 299 11.54 9.33 2.68
CA LEU A 299 10.89 10.08 1.61
C LEU A 299 10.20 9.18 0.59
N LEU A 300 10.83 8.07 0.18
CA LEU A 300 10.23 7.11 -0.73
C LEU A 300 9.03 6.39 -0.12
N MET A 301 9.06 6.04 1.18
CA MET A 301 7.96 5.39 1.90
C MET A 301 6.72 6.28 1.99
N LEU A 302 6.89 7.60 2.14
CA LEU A 302 5.76 8.54 2.10
C LEU A 302 5.11 8.63 0.72
N ILE A 303 5.85 8.29 -0.36
CA ILE A 303 5.35 8.28 -1.73
C ILE A 303 4.97 6.85 -2.10
N GLY A 304 3.73 6.49 -1.86
CA GLY A 304 3.22 5.15 -2.12
C GLY A 304 3.06 4.80 -3.62
N GLY A 305 2.14 3.89 -3.90
CA GLY A 305 1.84 3.48 -5.27
C GLY A 305 0.91 4.42 -6.02
N SER A 306 0.39 3.96 -7.15
CA SER A 306 -0.49 4.74 -8.02
C SER A 306 -1.98 4.59 -7.62
N PRO A 307 -2.85 5.51 -8.02
CA PRO A 307 -4.30 5.37 -7.80
C PRO A 307 -4.84 4.08 -8.44
N GLY A 308 -5.74 3.39 -7.71
CA GLY A 308 -6.32 2.13 -8.18
C GLY A 308 -5.30 1.01 -8.35
N SER A 309 -4.35 0.88 -7.42
CA SER A 309 -3.35 -0.18 -7.32
C SER A 309 -3.52 -0.98 -6.02
N THR A 310 -2.75 -2.03 -5.87
CA THR A 310 -2.66 -2.81 -4.62
C THR A 310 -1.98 -2.03 -3.49
N ALA A 311 -1.13 -1.07 -3.82
CA ALA A 311 -0.34 -0.25 -2.92
C ALA A 311 -1.17 0.78 -2.14
N GLY A 312 -0.78 1.07 -0.88
CA GLY A 312 -1.34 2.14 -0.05
C GLY A 312 -0.61 3.47 -0.16
N GLY A 313 -0.55 4.22 0.93
CA GLY A 313 0.19 5.47 1.06
C GLY A 313 -0.31 6.63 0.18
N MET A 314 0.43 7.75 0.21
CA MET A 314 0.17 8.89 -0.67
C MET A 314 0.49 8.53 -2.13
N LYS A 315 -0.43 8.83 -3.05
CA LYS A 315 -0.32 8.36 -4.43
C LYS A 315 0.75 9.10 -5.23
N THR A 316 1.42 8.39 -6.15
CA THR A 316 2.43 8.97 -7.07
C THR A 316 1.90 10.18 -7.84
N THR A 317 0.61 10.15 -8.22
CA THR A 317 -0.05 11.27 -8.90
C THR A 317 -0.20 12.50 -8.01
N THR A 318 -0.36 12.35 -6.69
CA THR A 318 -0.40 13.46 -5.73
C THR A 318 0.91 14.24 -5.74
N LEU A 319 2.04 13.53 -5.63
CA LEU A 319 3.37 14.13 -5.74
C LEU A 319 3.56 14.81 -7.10
N ALA A 320 3.24 14.10 -8.20
CA ALA A 320 3.41 14.64 -9.55
C ALA A 320 2.63 15.94 -9.76
N VAL A 321 1.37 16.00 -9.29
CA VAL A 321 0.53 17.20 -9.40
C VAL A 321 1.11 18.36 -8.60
N LEU A 322 1.60 18.12 -7.39
CA LEU A 322 2.22 19.16 -6.55
C LEU A 322 3.51 19.70 -7.18
N LEU A 323 4.38 18.82 -7.68
CA LEU A 323 5.61 19.23 -8.37
C LEU A 323 5.30 20.02 -9.65
N ALA A 324 4.33 19.56 -10.44
CA ALA A 324 3.92 20.29 -11.65
C ALA A 324 3.31 21.65 -11.34
N ASN A 325 2.57 21.77 -10.23
CA ASN A 325 2.03 23.05 -9.76
C ASN A 325 3.16 23.99 -9.30
N ALA A 326 4.14 23.49 -8.54
CA ALA A 326 5.31 24.29 -8.16
C ALA A 326 6.07 24.81 -9.40
N VAL A 327 6.33 23.93 -10.38
CA VAL A 327 6.96 24.34 -11.65
C VAL A 327 6.12 25.36 -12.42
N ALA A 328 4.78 25.20 -12.43
CA ALA A 328 3.88 26.15 -13.08
C ALA A 328 3.95 27.53 -12.41
N THR A 329 3.95 27.57 -11.07
CA THR A 329 4.08 28.80 -10.28
C THR A 329 5.42 29.49 -10.56
N PHE A 330 6.56 28.77 -10.53
CA PHE A 330 7.87 29.34 -10.88
C PHE A 330 7.93 29.86 -12.31
N ARG A 331 7.18 29.27 -13.24
CA ARG A 331 7.09 29.72 -14.63
C ARG A 331 5.97 30.70 -14.86
N GLN A 332 5.32 31.22 -13.82
CA GLN A 332 4.20 32.19 -13.89
C GLN A 332 3.06 31.71 -14.80
N ARG A 333 2.74 30.40 -14.78
CA ARG A 333 1.64 29.80 -15.52
C ARG A 333 0.41 29.67 -14.63
N ASP A 334 -0.77 29.90 -15.18
CA ASP A 334 -2.05 29.84 -14.44
C ASP A 334 -2.42 28.41 -13.95
N SER A 335 -1.80 27.37 -14.49
CA SER A 335 -2.18 25.98 -14.17
C SER A 335 -1.05 24.99 -14.42
N ALA A 336 -1.01 23.95 -13.59
CA ALA A 336 -0.18 22.77 -13.81
C ALA A 336 -0.56 22.07 -15.12
N GLN A 337 0.43 21.55 -15.85
CA GLN A 337 0.22 20.91 -17.16
C GLN A 337 1.06 19.64 -17.28
N PHE A 338 0.47 18.59 -17.87
CA PHE A 338 1.15 17.35 -18.25
C PHE A 338 0.81 16.99 -19.70
N PHE A 339 1.82 16.68 -20.50
CA PHE A 339 1.66 16.18 -21.87
C PHE A 339 0.67 16.99 -22.72
N GLY A 340 0.74 18.33 -22.61
CA GLY A 340 -0.14 19.25 -23.36
C GLY A 340 -1.58 19.36 -22.81
N ARG A 341 -1.85 18.86 -21.61
CA ARG A 341 -3.17 18.96 -20.96
C ARG A 341 -3.07 19.68 -19.62
N ARG A 342 -4.08 20.48 -19.28
CA ARG A 342 -4.18 21.22 -18.01
C ARG A 342 -4.71 20.31 -16.91
N VAL A 343 -4.19 20.49 -15.69
CA VAL A 343 -4.72 19.86 -14.47
C VAL A 343 -5.74 20.80 -13.83
N ASP A 344 -6.84 20.26 -13.36
CA ASP A 344 -7.86 21.03 -12.65
C ASP A 344 -7.33 21.57 -11.31
N CYS A 345 -7.66 22.83 -10.99
CA CYS A 345 -7.27 23.47 -9.73
C CYS A 345 -7.81 22.73 -8.49
N SER A 346 -8.96 22.06 -8.60
CA SER A 346 -9.50 21.23 -7.51
C SER A 346 -8.57 20.05 -7.18
N ALA A 347 -7.92 19.46 -8.20
CA ALA A 347 -6.96 18.37 -8.00
C ALA A 347 -5.71 18.84 -7.25
N VAL A 348 -5.24 20.06 -7.50
CA VAL A 348 -4.09 20.65 -6.79
C VAL A 348 -4.43 20.89 -5.32
N LYS A 349 -5.61 21.47 -5.02
CA LYS A 349 -6.08 21.69 -3.64
C LYS A 349 -6.21 20.37 -2.89
N THR A 350 -6.79 19.37 -3.51
CA THR A 350 -6.93 18.03 -2.95
C THR A 350 -5.57 17.38 -2.68
N ALA A 351 -4.62 17.50 -3.62
CA ALA A 351 -3.27 16.96 -3.46
C ALA A 351 -2.52 17.63 -2.28
N ALA A 352 -2.64 18.95 -2.12
CA ALA A 352 -2.05 19.69 -1.00
C ALA A 352 -2.67 19.27 0.34
N THR A 353 -4.00 19.09 0.41
CA THR A 353 -4.70 18.62 1.61
C THR A 353 -4.24 17.23 2.02
N ILE A 354 -4.09 16.31 1.05
CA ILE A 354 -3.60 14.95 1.30
C ILE A 354 -2.16 15.00 1.83
N LEU A 355 -1.26 15.76 1.20
CA LEU A 355 0.12 15.90 1.67
C LEU A 355 0.16 16.39 3.12
N MET A 356 -0.57 17.48 3.44
CA MET A 356 -0.62 18.02 4.79
C MET A 356 -1.12 16.99 5.80
N MET A 357 -2.18 16.25 5.48
CA MET A 357 -2.70 15.19 6.34
C MET A 357 -1.65 14.10 6.59
N TYR A 358 -0.97 13.63 5.54
CA TYR A 358 0.08 12.62 5.70
C TYR A 358 1.25 13.12 6.54
N LEU A 359 1.67 14.38 6.38
CA LEU A 359 2.73 14.99 7.20
C LEU A 359 2.33 15.09 8.67
N VAL A 360 1.10 15.51 8.97
CA VAL A 360 0.60 15.57 10.35
C VAL A 360 0.55 14.18 11.00
N LEU A 361 0.06 13.18 10.29
CA LEU A 361 0.03 11.79 10.79
C LEU A 361 1.43 11.22 11.00
N PHE A 362 2.32 11.43 10.04
CA PHE A 362 3.71 10.96 10.06
C PHE A 362 4.50 11.57 11.22
N PHE A 363 4.58 12.91 11.31
CA PHE A 363 5.31 13.59 12.36
C PHE A 363 4.64 13.43 13.73
N GLY A 364 3.31 13.54 13.79
CA GLY A 364 2.58 13.39 15.05
C GLY A 364 2.75 12.01 15.66
N GLY A 365 2.66 10.96 14.84
CA GLY A 365 2.93 9.59 15.27
C GLY A 365 4.37 9.39 15.74
N ALA A 366 5.35 9.91 14.99
CA ALA A 366 6.76 9.77 15.33
C ALA A 366 7.12 10.46 16.66
N VAL A 367 6.64 11.70 16.85
CA VAL A 367 6.86 12.45 18.11
C VAL A 367 6.21 11.74 19.29
N PHE A 368 4.98 11.23 19.10
CA PHE A 368 4.28 10.48 20.16
C PHE A 368 5.07 9.23 20.57
N ILE A 369 5.45 8.36 19.59
CA ILE A 369 6.19 7.12 19.86
C ILE A 369 7.56 7.43 20.47
N SER A 370 8.29 8.43 19.95
CA SER A 370 9.59 8.82 20.46
C SER A 370 9.52 9.28 21.92
N ALA A 371 8.52 10.09 22.27
CA ALA A 371 8.33 10.56 23.64
C ALA A 371 7.88 9.47 24.60
N TYR A 372 7.03 8.52 24.14
CA TYR A 372 6.49 7.46 24.97
C TYR A 372 7.49 6.33 25.20
N GLU A 373 8.24 5.93 24.17
CA GLU A 373 9.20 4.81 24.20
C GLU A 373 10.63 5.25 24.56
N ASN A 374 10.91 6.56 24.64
CA ASN A 374 12.25 7.10 24.80
C ASN A 374 13.25 6.66 23.71
N LEU A 375 12.75 6.46 22.50
CA LEU A 375 13.55 6.09 21.32
C LEU A 375 13.98 7.32 20.51
N SER A 376 15.02 7.16 19.67
CA SER A 376 15.47 8.21 18.79
C SER A 376 14.36 8.63 17.81
N LEU A 377 14.19 9.93 17.60
CA LEU A 377 13.16 10.47 16.68
C LEU A 377 13.36 9.93 15.26
N SER A 378 14.61 9.76 14.80
CA SER A 378 14.92 9.23 13.46
C SER A 378 14.38 7.80 13.26
N THR A 379 14.54 6.93 14.26
CA THR A 379 14.01 5.56 14.24
C THR A 379 12.47 5.57 14.23
N CYS A 380 11.85 6.45 15.04
CA CYS A 380 10.39 6.58 15.08
C CYS A 380 9.84 7.19 13.77
N LEU A 381 10.55 8.10 13.13
CA LEU A 381 10.19 8.63 11.80
C LEU A 381 10.23 7.53 10.75
N TYR A 382 11.23 6.63 10.78
CA TYR A 382 11.30 5.51 9.85
C TYR A 382 10.09 4.58 10.00
N GLU A 383 9.74 4.24 11.24
CA GLU A 383 8.62 3.35 11.57
C GLU A 383 7.25 3.95 11.20
N THR A 384 7.04 5.22 11.53
CA THR A 384 5.78 5.90 11.20
C THR A 384 5.63 6.19 9.72
N ALA A 385 6.72 6.47 8.98
CA ALA A 385 6.70 6.55 7.53
C ALA A 385 6.28 5.21 6.91
N SER A 386 6.84 4.13 7.43
CA SER A 386 6.50 2.76 7.01
C SER A 386 5.02 2.44 7.30
N ALA A 387 4.51 2.78 8.48
CA ALA A 387 3.13 2.53 8.87
C ALA A 387 2.13 3.36 8.03
N VAL A 388 2.31 4.70 7.96
CA VAL A 388 1.37 5.58 7.22
C VAL A 388 1.48 5.40 5.72
N GLY A 389 2.69 5.07 5.22
CA GLY A 389 2.93 4.69 3.83
C GLY A 389 2.44 3.29 3.49
N THR A 390 2.09 2.48 4.48
CA THR A 390 1.78 1.04 4.35
C THR A 390 2.89 0.28 3.61
N VAL A 391 4.13 0.37 4.13
CA VAL A 391 5.33 -0.15 3.45
C VAL A 391 5.83 -1.45 4.05
N GLY A 392 5.95 -1.53 5.39
CA GLY A 392 6.40 -2.73 6.09
C GLY A 392 7.88 -2.80 6.41
N LEU A 393 8.68 -1.85 5.96
CA LEU A 393 10.10 -1.77 6.35
C LEU A 393 10.23 -1.27 7.78
N THR A 394 11.11 -1.89 8.55
CA THR A 394 11.39 -1.52 9.96
C THR A 394 12.88 -1.55 10.22
N LEU A 395 13.31 -0.76 11.19
CA LEU A 395 14.65 -0.85 11.77
C LEU A 395 14.73 -1.87 12.95
N GLY A 396 13.67 -2.70 13.10
CA GLY A 396 13.61 -3.79 14.08
C GLY A 396 12.93 -3.42 15.39
N ILE A 397 12.33 -2.23 15.51
CA ILE A 397 11.71 -1.80 16.78
C ILE A 397 10.26 -2.30 16.95
N THR A 398 9.54 -2.64 15.89
CA THR A 398 8.10 -2.97 15.91
C THR A 398 7.73 -4.02 16.96
N PRO A 399 8.43 -5.17 17.08
CA PRO A 399 8.09 -6.20 18.08
C PRO A 399 8.30 -5.77 19.52
N GLN A 400 9.16 -4.77 19.75
CA GLN A 400 9.57 -4.33 21.10
C GLN A 400 8.71 -3.17 21.62
N LEU A 401 7.86 -2.57 20.77
CA LEU A 401 7.04 -1.43 21.14
C LEU A 401 5.92 -1.82 22.12
N HIS A 402 5.63 -0.94 23.07
CA HIS A 402 4.48 -1.06 23.96
C HIS A 402 3.16 -1.07 23.17
N ILE A 403 2.12 -1.67 23.77
CA ILE A 403 0.78 -1.79 23.17
C ILE A 403 0.24 -0.43 22.70
N THR A 404 0.48 0.65 23.44
CA THR A 404 0.02 2.01 23.08
C THR A 404 0.65 2.46 21.77
N SER A 405 1.94 2.28 21.58
CA SER A 405 2.67 2.62 20.35
C SER A 405 2.24 1.72 19.18
N GLN A 406 1.99 0.43 19.45
CA GLN A 406 1.41 -0.49 18.46
C GLN A 406 0.02 -0.03 17.99
N MET A 407 -0.84 0.49 18.90
CA MET A 407 -2.15 1.03 18.54
C MET A 407 -2.05 2.31 17.68
N VAL A 408 -1.04 3.14 17.91
CA VAL A 408 -0.74 4.27 17.03
C VAL A 408 -0.36 3.76 15.62
N LEU A 409 0.54 2.77 15.52
CA LEU A 409 0.90 2.17 14.23
C LEU A 409 -0.29 1.53 13.52
N ILE A 410 -1.16 0.79 14.25
CA ILE A 410 -2.43 0.23 13.71
C ILE A 410 -3.27 1.35 13.09
N THR A 411 -3.42 2.46 13.80
CA THR A 411 -4.20 3.61 13.31
C THR A 411 -3.56 4.21 12.06
N LEU A 412 -2.23 4.39 12.03
CA LEU A 412 -1.50 4.92 10.88
C LEU A 412 -1.62 4.00 9.66
N MET A 413 -1.45 2.68 9.83
CA MET A 413 -1.62 1.69 8.76
C MET A 413 -3.04 1.74 8.17
N TYR A 414 -4.05 1.79 9.04
CA TYR A 414 -5.45 1.87 8.63
C TYR A 414 -5.76 3.15 7.83
N LEU A 415 -5.32 4.32 8.35
CA LEU A 415 -5.51 5.60 7.67
C LEU A 415 -4.74 5.67 6.34
N GLY A 416 -3.53 5.13 6.30
CA GLY A 416 -2.71 5.01 5.09
C GLY A 416 -3.37 4.14 4.01
N ARG A 417 -4.03 3.04 4.41
CA ARG A 417 -4.69 2.11 3.48
C ARG A 417 -6.00 2.64 2.94
N VAL A 418 -6.88 3.12 3.82
CA VAL A 418 -8.20 3.65 3.43
C VAL A 418 -8.05 4.85 2.50
N GLY A 419 -6.96 5.61 2.65
CA GLY A 419 -6.61 6.75 1.80
C GLY A 419 -7.26 8.06 2.25
N GLY A 420 -6.50 9.15 2.13
CA GLY A 420 -6.89 10.47 2.63
C GLY A 420 -8.20 11.01 2.07
N LEU A 421 -8.46 10.81 0.78
CA LEU A 421 -9.70 11.26 0.14
C LEU A 421 -10.93 10.56 0.72
N THR A 422 -10.86 9.25 0.93
CA THR A 422 -11.95 8.46 1.50
C THR A 422 -12.31 8.94 2.90
N LEU A 423 -11.30 9.24 3.72
CA LEU A 423 -11.49 9.77 5.07
C LEU A 423 -12.12 11.16 5.05
N ILE A 424 -11.61 12.07 4.23
CA ILE A 424 -12.14 13.44 4.09
C ILE A 424 -13.61 13.40 3.66
N TYR A 425 -13.94 12.62 2.62
CA TYR A 425 -15.31 12.54 2.13
C TYR A 425 -16.26 11.81 3.09
N ALA A 426 -15.79 10.82 3.84
CA ALA A 426 -16.59 10.15 4.86
C ALA A 426 -16.94 11.09 6.02
N ALA A 427 -16.00 11.93 6.46
CA ALA A 427 -16.19 12.90 7.53
C ALA A 427 -17.08 14.08 7.10
N LEU A 428 -16.97 14.54 5.86
CA LEU A 428 -17.67 15.73 5.35
C LEU A 428 -19.04 15.41 4.71
N SER A 429 -19.40 14.15 4.55
CA SER A 429 -20.58 13.68 3.80
C SER A 429 -21.95 14.21 4.28
N SER A 430 -22.02 15.01 5.36
CA SER A 430 -23.30 15.45 5.94
C SER A 430 -23.59 16.97 5.83
N LYS A 431 -22.65 17.79 5.41
CA LYS A 431 -22.89 19.24 5.32
C LYS A 431 -23.25 19.64 3.90
N LYS A 432 -24.49 20.08 3.69
CA LYS A 432 -24.86 20.88 2.51
C LYS A 432 -23.98 22.13 2.51
N VAL A 433 -23.11 22.25 1.51
CA VAL A 433 -22.35 23.48 1.28
C VAL A 433 -23.39 24.57 0.95
N GLY A 434 -23.52 25.57 1.81
CA GLY A 434 -24.36 26.73 1.56
C GLY A 434 -23.89 27.44 0.29
N ASN A 435 -24.82 27.90 -0.54
CA ASN A 435 -24.50 28.60 -1.79
C ASN A 435 -23.93 30.01 -1.57
N ALA A 436 -23.90 30.49 -0.32
CA ALA A 436 -23.35 31.78 0.04
C ALA A 436 -21.83 31.73 0.07
N ARG A 437 -21.16 32.58 -0.69
CA ARG A 437 -19.71 32.79 -0.64
C ARG A 437 -19.40 33.90 0.34
N LEU A 438 -18.42 33.69 1.22
CA LEU A 438 -17.88 34.73 2.09
C LEU A 438 -17.12 35.76 1.24
N PRO A 439 -17.06 37.05 1.70
CA PRO A 439 -16.23 38.07 1.09
C PRO A 439 -14.78 37.60 0.95
N GLN A 440 -14.14 37.97 -0.15
CA GLN A 440 -12.76 37.59 -0.41
C GLN A 440 -11.80 38.66 0.10
N GLU A 441 -10.86 38.28 0.94
CA GLU A 441 -9.77 39.12 1.40
C GLU A 441 -8.43 38.55 0.97
N LYS A 442 -7.46 39.42 0.70
CA LYS A 442 -6.13 39.02 0.26
C LYS A 442 -5.24 38.74 1.48
N ILE A 443 -4.61 37.56 1.50
CA ILE A 443 -3.57 37.17 2.46
C ILE A 443 -2.24 37.13 1.69
N THR A 444 -1.23 37.79 2.22
CA THR A 444 0.13 37.75 1.67
C THR A 444 0.76 36.40 2.03
N ILE A 445 1.22 35.69 0.99
CA ILE A 445 1.99 34.46 1.15
C ILE A 445 3.42 34.82 0.74
N GLY A 446 4.39 34.58 1.65
CA GLY A 446 5.78 34.99 1.56
C GLY A 446 6.55 34.55 0.34
#